data_dbfe404e2e0272971fd398da0e5893a2
#
_entry.id   dbfe404e2e0272971fd398da0e5893a2
#
_cell.length_a   1.000
_cell.length_b   1.000
_cell.length_c   1.000
_cell.angle_alpha   90.00
_cell.angle_beta   90.00
_cell.angle_gamma   90.00
#
_symmetry.space_group_name_H-M   'P 1'
#
loop_
_entity.id
_entity.type
_entity.pdbx_description
1 polymer ?
#
loop_
_entity_poly.entity_id
_entity_poly.type
_entity_poly.pdbx_seq_one_letter_code
_entity_poly.pdbx_strand_id
1 'polypeptide(L)' 'MMTVTRHHFTSLQAPCGQIVDADDYEDRDDEALLTQETDYQCGCVCIQHQYHDGSVACKIVHHNGTVLKEELLTAE' A
#
# COMPACT_ATOMS: atom_id res chain seq x y z
N MET A 1 10.66 -16.96 -6.76
CA MET A 1 10.14 -16.23 -7.93
C MET A 1 9.18 -15.14 -7.47
N MET A 2 9.35 -13.94 -7.96
CA MET A 2 8.47 -12.83 -7.60
C MET A 2 7.27 -12.80 -8.54
N THR A 3 6.10 -12.52 -7.97
CA THR A 3 4.87 -12.35 -8.74
C THR A 3 4.33 -10.96 -8.47
N VAL A 4 4.15 -10.18 -9.54
CA VAL A 4 3.61 -8.83 -9.43
C VAL A 4 2.24 -8.81 -10.10
N THR A 5 1.24 -8.35 -9.36
CA THR A 5 -0.12 -8.19 -9.85
C THR A 5 -0.51 -6.73 -9.77
N ARG A 6 -1.09 -6.22 -10.84
CA ARG A 6 -1.54 -4.82 -10.89
C ARG A 6 -3.04 -4.77 -11.09
N HIS A 7 -3.70 -3.94 -10.29
CA HIS A 7 -5.12 -3.66 -10.40
C HIS A 7 -5.36 -2.17 -10.53
N HIS A 8 -6.31 -1.79 -11.36
CA HIS A 8 -6.73 -0.40 -11.48
C HIS A 8 -8.12 -0.23 -10.86
N PHE A 9 -8.26 0.74 -9.97
CA PHE A 9 -9.52 1.06 -9.33
C PHE A 9 -9.93 2.47 -9.71
N THR A 10 -11.23 2.67 -9.87
CA THR A 10 -11.79 3.99 -10.15
C THR A 10 -12.60 4.48 -8.97
N SER A 11 -12.61 5.79 -8.76
CA SER A 11 -13.45 6.45 -7.75
C SER A 11 -13.17 5.93 -6.34
N LEU A 12 -11.89 5.82 -5.98
CA LEU A 12 -11.46 5.49 -4.62
C LEU A 12 -11.21 6.77 -3.83
N GLN A 13 -11.55 6.73 -2.54
CA GLN A 13 -11.23 7.83 -1.65
C GLN A 13 -9.75 7.77 -1.26
N ALA A 14 -9.00 8.79 -1.62
CA ALA A 14 -7.59 8.91 -1.26
C ALA A 14 -7.44 9.36 0.20
N PRO A 15 -6.24 9.17 0.80
CA PRO A 15 -5.99 9.65 2.16
C PRO A 15 -6.21 11.15 2.36
N CYS A 16 -6.09 11.94 1.29
CA CYS A 16 -6.34 13.38 1.34
C CYS A 16 -7.83 13.73 1.30
N GLY A 17 -8.70 12.73 1.12
CA GLY A 17 -10.15 12.94 1.05
C GLY A 17 -10.73 13.09 -0.34
N GLN A 18 -9.89 13.17 -1.36
CA GLN A 18 -10.35 13.29 -2.75
C GLN A 18 -10.76 11.93 -3.29
N ILE A 19 -11.74 11.93 -4.19
CA ILE A 19 -12.13 10.73 -4.92
C ILE A 19 -11.38 10.71 -6.24
N VAL A 20 -10.48 9.75 -6.41
CA VAL A 20 -9.59 9.67 -7.57
C VAL A 20 -9.44 8.22 -8.01
N ASP A 21 -8.88 8.03 -9.20
CA ASP A 21 -8.48 6.69 -9.62
C ASP A 21 -7.18 6.30 -8.91
N ALA A 22 -6.95 5.01 -8.79
CA ALA A 22 -5.76 4.49 -8.14
C ALA A 22 -5.29 3.21 -8.81
N ASP A 23 -3.98 3.00 -8.78
CA ASP A 23 -3.37 1.74 -9.21
C ASP A 23 -2.85 1.01 -7.99
N ASP A 24 -3.20 -0.27 -7.88
CA ASP A 24 -2.77 -1.13 -6.79
C ASP A 24 -1.78 -2.15 -7.34
N TYR A 25 -0.64 -2.26 -6.69
CA TYR A 25 0.41 -3.21 -7.04
C TYR A 25 0.58 -4.20 -5.91
N GLU A 26 0.55 -5.47 -6.23
CA GLU A 26 0.79 -6.53 -5.28
C GLU A 26 2.01 -7.32 -5.71
N ASP A 27 3.00 -7.39 -4.84
CA ASP A 27 4.26 -8.09 -5.08
C ASP A 27 4.45 -9.14 -3.99
N ARG A 28 4.70 -10.37 -4.41
CA ARG A 28 4.86 -11.50 -3.49
C ARG A 28 6.13 -12.25 -3.86
N ASP A 29 7.03 -12.40 -2.90
CA ASP A 29 8.29 -13.08 -3.14
C ASP A 29 8.26 -14.53 -2.63
N ASP A 30 9.40 -15.24 -2.79
CA ASP A 30 9.52 -16.64 -2.41
C ASP A 30 9.51 -16.86 -0.90
N GLU A 31 9.75 -15.81 -0.13
CA GLU A 31 9.76 -15.89 1.34
C GLU A 31 8.42 -15.51 1.93
N ALA A 32 7.37 -15.47 1.11
CA ALA A 32 6.01 -15.12 1.49
C ALA A 32 5.86 -13.68 2.00
N LEU A 33 6.81 -12.80 1.68
CA LEU A 33 6.65 -11.37 1.92
C LEU A 33 5.67 -10.82 0.90
N LEU A 34 4.59 -10.23 1.38
CA LEU A 34 3.60 -9.57 0.53
C LEU A 34 3.77 -8.06 0.66
N THR A 35 3.97 -7.40 -0.47
CA THR A 35 4.02 -5.94 -0.53
C THR A 35 2.86 -5.46 -1.37
N GLN A 36 2.04 -4.58 -0.81
CA GLN A 36 0.96 -3.91 -1.52
C GLN A 36 1.21 -2.42 -1.55
N GLU A 37 1.13 -1.84 -2.74
CA GLU A 37 1.27 -0.39 -2.89
C GLU A 37 0.10 0.13 -3.70
N THR A 38 -0.57 1.15 -3.18
CA THR A 38 -1.66 1.81 -3.89
C THR A 38 -1.24 3.24 -4.21
N ASP A 39 -1.16 3.54 -5.50
CA ASP A 39 -0.81 4.88 -5.99
C ASP A 39 -2.09 5.59 -6.41
N TYR A 40 -2.44 6.66 -5.70
CA TYR A 40 -3.61 7.47 -6.03
C TYR A 40 -3.22 8.55 -7.02
N GLN A 41 -4.13 8.88 -7.93
CA GLN A 41 -3.86 9.89 -8.96
C GLN A 41 -3.58 11.28 -8.39
N CYS A 42 -4.07 11.57 -7.20
CA CYS A 42 -3.77 12.83 -6.53
C CYS A 42 -2.33 12.90 -6.01
N GLY A 43 -1.59 11.79 -6.04
CA GLY A 43 -0.21 11.71 -5.57
C GLY A 43 -0.05 11.07 -4.21
N CYS A 44 -1.14 10.75 -3.52
CA CYS A 44 -1.07 10.00 -2.27
C CYS A 44 -0.65 8.56 -2.54
N VAL A 45 0.01 7.94 -1.57
CA VAL A 45 0.49 6.56 -1.68
C VAL A 45 0.18 5.82 -0.39
N CYS A 46 -0.29 4.59 -0.52
CA CYS A 46 -0.49 3.69 0.62
C CYS A 46 0.36 2.44 0.39
N ILE A 47 1.24 2.12 1.33
CA ILE A 47 2.13 0.98 1.22
C ILE A 47 1.87 0.05 2.41
N GLN A 48 1.70 -1.24 2.13
CA GLN A 48 1.50 -2.25 3.15
C GLN A 48 2.45 -3.41 2.89
N HIS A 49 3.22 -3.80 3.91
CA HIS A 49 4.05 -4.98 3.88
C HIS A 49 3.50 -6.00 4.87
N GLN A 50 3.34 -7.22 4.40
CA GLN A 50 2.90 -8.32 5.25
C GLN A 50 4.00 -9.37 5.26
N TYR A 51 4.56 -9.62 6.45
CA TYR A 51 5.67 -10.53 6.62
C TYR A 51 5.18 -11.94 6.94
N HIS A 52 6.03 -12.94 6.67
CA HIS A 52 5.67 -14.34 6.87
C HIS A 52 5.45 -14.71 8.34
N ASP A 53 5.94 -13.91 9.27
CA ASP A 53 5.75 -14.14 10.70
C ASP A 53 4.44 -13.56 11.23
N GLY A 54 3.63 -12.97 10.35
CA GLY A 54 2.37 -12.36 10.72
C GLY A 54 2.43 -10.88 11.02
N SER A 55 3.62 -10.28 11.01
CA SER A 55 3.76 -8.85 11.19
C SER A 55 3.26 -8.10 9.96
N VAL A 56 2.65 -6.93 10.18
CA VAL A 56 2.16 -6.07 9.10
C VAL A 56 2.67 -4.66 9.33
N ALA A 57 3.31 -4.10 8.32
CA ALA A 57 3.72 -2.69 8.32
C ALA A 57 2.84 -1.92 7.36
N CYS A 58 2.36 -0.77 7.78
CA CYS A 58 1.48 0.08 6.98
C CYS A 58 1.98 1.51 6.99
N LYS A 59 2.03 2.13 5.81
CA LYS A 59 2.49 3.50 5.68
C LYS A 59 1.61 4.23 4.68
N ILE A 60 1.12 5.40 5.05
CA ILE A 60 0.32 6.25 4.18
C ILE A 60 1.03 7.60 4.04
N VAL A 61 1.29 7.98 2.79
CA VAL A 61 1.99 9.24 2.48
C VAL A 61 1.04 10.15 1.72
N HIS A 62 0.88 11.37 2.21
CA HIS A 62 0.08 12.39 1.54
C HIS A 62 0.81 12.89 0.28
N HIS A 63 0.06 13.40 -0.70
CA HIS A 63 0.63 13.88 -1.97
C HIS A 63 1.63 15.01 -1.80
N ASN A 64 1.64 15.69 -0.66
CA ASN A 64 2.63 16.72 -0.36
C ASN A 64 3.90 16.17 0.29
N GLY A 65 4.03 14.86 0.43
CA GLY A 65 5.17 14.21 1.05
C GLY A 65 5.06 13.97 2.55
N THR A 66 3.98 14.42 3.17
CA THR A 66 3.77 14.22 4.61
C THR A 66 3.31 12.78 4.89
N VAL A 67 3.96 12.12 5.83
CA VAL A 67 3.55 10.79 6.26
C VAL A 67 2.35 10.95 7.19
N LEU A 68 1.19 10.43 6.77
CA LEU A 68 -0.05 10.52 7.55
C LEU A 68 -0.17 9.38 8.55
N LYS A 69 0.38 8.22 8.21
CA LYS A 69 0.29 7.04 9.05
C LYS A 69 1.50 6.16 8.80
N GLU A 70 2.08 5.69 9.87
CA GLU A 70 3.15 4.71 9.82
C GLU A 70 2.99 3.78 11.01
N GLU A 71 2.68 2.51 10.75
CA GLU A 71 2.41 1.53 11.79
C GLU A 71 3.15 0.24 11.51
N LEU A 72 3.60 -0.40 12.57
CA LEU A 72 4.08 -1.77 12.51
C LEU A 72 3.28 -2.57 13.52
N LEU A 73 2.51 -3.54 13.04
CA LEU A 73 1.72 -4.44 13.86
C LEU A 73 2.45 -5.78 13.92
N THR A 74 2.82 -6.19 15.10
CA THR A 74 3.53 -7.45 15.31
C THR A 74 2.57 -8.51 15.83
N ALA A 75 2.56 -9.66 15.16
CA ALA A 75 1.76 -10.79 15.62
C ALA A 75 2.48 -11.48 16.78
N GLU A 76 1.75 -11.78 17.83
CA GLU A 76 2.27 -12.53 18.97
C GLU A 76 1.34 -13.65 19.31
#